data_a52a783204e9821d444d86d6d11b610e
#
_entry.id   a52a783204e9821d444d86d6d11b610e
#
_cell.length_a   1.000
_cell.length_b   1.000
_cell.length_c   1.000
_cell.angle_alpha   90.00
_cell.angle_beta   90.00
_cell.angle_gamma   90.00
#
_symmetry.space_group_name_H-M   'P 1'
#
loop_
_entity.id
_entity.type
_entity.pdbx_description
1 polymer ?
#
loop_
_entity_poly.entity_id
_entity_poly.type
_entity_poly.pdbx_seq_one_letter_code
_entity_poly.pdbx_strand_id
1 'polypeptide(L)'
;MTQPKKYVIIVDGAKCIDCKACMVACKVENNVPEGFWRNWINVLGGENGSLRTEYQPSQCMQCDDPSCVAACPVQATYKQEDGLVVIDPVKCIGCGNCVTACPYKARYRNPAKRIADKCDFCEDRLKRGKEPACVVTCPTKTRVFGDLNDPESKVSQMVKKEKLLRIAAPHINTRPNIYYFKGTRLLDWAVAPMLPGNVHMPREFWKTN
;
A
#
# COMPACT_ATOMS: atom_id res chain seq x y z
N MET A 1 -19.62 0.44 23.69
CA MET A 1 -19.62 0.07 22.26
C MET A 1 -18.16 0.10 21.77
N THR A 2 -17.60 -1.02 21.38
CA THR A 2 -16.24 -1.07 20.82
C THR A 2 -16.25 -0.35 19.46
N GLN A 3 -15.34 0.59 19.29
CA GLN A 3 -15.16 1.26 17.99
C GLN A 3 -14.83 0.22 16.90
N PRO A 4 -15.31 0.40 15.66
CA PRO A 4 -14.93 -0.48 14.56
C PRO A 4 -13.42 -0.46 14.37
N LYS A 5 -12.84 -1.59 13.98
CA LYS A 5 -11.41 -1.69 13.72
C LYS A 5 -10.96 -0.70 12.63
N LYS A 6 -9.73 -0.22 12.76
CA LYS A 6 -9.08 0.62 11.75
C LYS A 6 -7.67 0.14 11.49
N TYR A 7 -7.50 -0.69 10.50
CA TYR A 7 -6.20 -1.26 10.18
C TYR A 7 -5.28 -0.25 9.48
N VAL A 8 -4.04 -0.18 9.97
CA VAL A 8 -2.98 0.67 9.42
C VAL A 8 -1.66 -0.07 9.32
N ILE A 9 -0.76 0.42 8.47
CA ILE A 9 0.65 0.01 8.47
C ILE A 9 1.52 1.24 8.73
N ILE A 10 2.49 1.09 9.64
CA ILE A 10 3.56 2.06 9.84
C ILE A 10 4.82 1.52 9.17
N VAL A 11 5.49 2.36 8.39
CA VAL A 11 6.71 2.02 7.64
C VAL A 11 7.87 2.86 8.15
N ASP A 12 8.92 2.18 8.63
CA ASP A 12 10.21 2.78 8.96
C ASP A 12 11.18 2.54 7.80
N GLY A 13 11.22 3.48 6.86
CA GLY A 13 12.05 3.38 5.66
C GLY A 13 13.55 3.25 5.95
N ALA A 14 14.02 3.81 7.08
CA ALA A 14 15.43 3.74 7.48
C ALA A 14 15.89 2.31 7.80
N LYS A 15 14.94 1.43 8.16
CA LYS A 15 15.23 0.00 8.41
C LYS A 15 15.17 -0.86 7.16
N CYS A 16 14.69 -0.33 6.04
CA CYS A 16 14.56 -1.10 4.82
C CYS A 16 15.93 -1.33 4.18
N ILE A 17 16.23 -2.58 3.86
CA ILE A 17 17.47 -2.99 3.20
C ILE A 17 17.24 -3.47 1.76
N ASP A 18 16.09 -3.19 1.20
CA ASP A 18 15.70 -3.55 -0.18
C ASP A 18 15.77 -5.05 -0.51
N CYS A 19 15.62 -5.93 0.45
CA CYS A 19 15.76 -7.39 0.27
C CYS A 19 14.62 -8.03 -0.54
N LYS A 20 13.57 -7.30 -0.92
CA LYS A 20 12.38 -7.74 -1.67
C LYS A 20 11.55 -8.88 -1.03
N ALA A 21 11.93 -9.38 0.15
CA ALA A 21 11.21 -10.48 0.82
C ALA A 21 9.71 -10.20 0.98
N CYS A 22 9.32 -8.95 1.32
CA CYS A 22 7.92 -8.53 1.42
C CYS A 22 7.16 -8.62 0.09
N MET A 23 7.85 -8.38 -1.04
CA MET A 23 7.27 -8.45 -2.38
C MET A 23 7.00 -9.91 -2.76
N VAL A 24 7.97 -10.79 -2.55
CA VAL A 24 7.87 -12.23 -2.84
C VAL A 24 6.79 -12.87 -1.96
N ALA A 25 6.81 -12.62 -0.65
CA ALA A 25 5.82 -13.14 0.28
C ALA A 25 4.39 -12.72 -0.10
N CYS A 26 4.18 -11.46 -0.50
CA CYS A 26 2.90 -10.98 -0.98
C CYS A 26 2.46 -11.70 -2.25
N LYS A 27 3.40 -11.93 -3.17
CA LYS A 27 3.15 -12.59 -4.45
C LYS A 27 2.69 -14.04 -4.25
N VAL A 28 3.37 -14.76 -3.36
CA VAL A 28 3.03 -16.16 -3.02
C VAL A 28 1.70 -16.25 -2.28
N GLU A 29 1.51 -15.45 -1.23
CA GLU A 29 0.30 -15.47 -0.39
C GLU A 29 -0.98 -15.14 -1.18
N ASN A 30 -0.88 -14.21 -2.14
CA ASN A 30 -2.07 -13.68 -2.82
C ASN A 30 -2.19 -14.15 -4.28
N ASN A 31 -1.40 -15.12 -4.73
CA ASN A 31 -1.39 -15.61 -6.11
C ASN A 31 -1.32 -14.46 -7.13
N VAL A 32 -0.39 -13.50 -6.89
CA VAL A 32 -0.22 -12.35 -7.78
C VAL A 32 0.43 -12.81 -9.08
N PRO A 33 -0.15 -12.54 -10.26
CA PRO A 33 0.37 -13.00 -11.53
C PRO A 33 1.81 -12.54 -11.79
N GLU A 34 2.51 -13.25 -12.65
CA GLU A 34 3.82 -12.84 -13.14
C GLU A 34 3.72 -11.44 -13.75
N GLY A 35 4.77 -10.64 -13.55
CA GLY A 35 4.83 -9.25 -14.01
C GLY A 35 4.06 -8.24 -13.15
N PHE A 36 3.20 -8.66 -12.22
CA PHE A 36 2.40 -7.77 -11.37
C PHE A 36 2.83 -7.84 -9.90
N TRP A 37 2.58 -6.74 -9.17
CA TRP A 37 2.95 -6.59 -7.77
C TRP A 37 1.86 -5.85 -6.99
N ARG A 38 1.58 -6.30 -5.76
CA ARG A 38 0.66 -5.61 -4.84
C ARG A 38 1.40 -4.65 -3.89
N ASN A 39 2.71 -4.81 -3.75
CA ASN A 39 3.61 -3.92 -3.03
C ASN A 39 4.94 -3.80 -3.79
N TRP A 40 5.69 -2.76 -3.53
CA TRP A 40 6.96 -2.45 -4.17
C TRP A 40 7.85 -1.65 -3.23
N ILE A 41 9.12 -1.46 -3.61
CA ILE A 41 10.06 -0.61 -2.90
C ILE A 41 10.56 0.44 -3.90
N ASN A 42 10.32 1.70 -3.59
CA ASN A 42 10.93 2.81 -4.33
C ASN A 42 12.35 2.99 -3.82
N VAL A 43 13.30 3.12 -4.75
CA VAL A 43 14.70 3.41 -4.46
C VAL A 43 14.91 4.90 -4.71
N LEU A 44 15.35 5.62 -3.70
CA LEU A 44 15.52 7.07 -3.69
C LEU A 44 16.97 7.41 -3.41
N GLY A 45 17.54 8.35 -4.16
CA GLY A 45 18.93 8.77 -4.01
C GLY A 45 19.85 8.23 -5.11
N GLY A 46 21.12 8.56 -4.99
CA GLY A 46 22.10 8.31 -6.05
C GLY A 46 22.16 9.41 -7.11
N GLU A 47 21.31 10.42 -7.02
CA GLU A 47 21.39 11.61 -7.88
C GLU A 47 22.50 12.54 -7.40
N ASN A 48 23.18 13.21 -8.32
CA ASN A 48 24.25 14.18 -8.06
C ASN A 48 25.45 13.64 -7.24
N GLY A 49 25.82 12.37 -7.42
CA GLY A 49 27.00 11.79 -6.76
C GLY A 49 26.80 11.43 -5.27
N SER A 50 25.58 11.53 -4.76
CA SER A 50 25.27 11.07 -3.40
C SER A 50 25.31 9.54 -3.34
N LEU A 51 26.15 9.00 -2.45
CA LEU A 51 26.21 7.55 -2.16
C LEU A 51 25.04 7.08 -1.26
N ARG A 52 24.19 7.99 -0.78
CA ARG A 52 23.06 7.64 0.07
C ARG A 52 21.88 7.16 -0.78
N THR A 53 21.57 5.90 -0.62
CA THR A 53 20.34 5.30 -1.16
C THR A 53 19.36 5.08 -0.02
N GLU A 54 18.12 5.49 -0.22
CA GLU A 54 17.02 5.31 0.72
C GLU A 54 15.92 4.49 0.08
N TYR A 55 15.17 3.75 0.89
CA TYR A 55 14.16 2.82 0.40
C TYR A 55 12.79 3.16 0.98
N GLN A 56 11.80 3.27 0.10
CA GLN A 56 10.41 3.49 0.49
C GLN A 56 9.54 2.30 0.11
N PRO A 57 9.30 1.38 1.04
CA PRO A 57 8.31 0.33 0.84
C PRO A 57 6.90 0.91 0.69
N SER A 58 6.23 0.58 -0.41
CA SER A 58 4.92 1.12 -0.78
C SER A 58 3.94 0.04 -1.20
N GLN A 59 2.66 0.33 -1.10
CA GLN A 59 1.53 -0.52 -1.52
C GLN A 59 0.25 0.31 -1.64
N CYS A 60 -0.92 -0.34 -1.77
CA CYS A 60 -2.19 0.34 -1.65
C CYS A 60 -2.29 1.05 -0.28
N MET A 61 -2.63 2.33 -0.31
CA MET A 61 -2.66 3.18 0.89
C MET A 61 -3.89 2.94 1.78
N GLN A 62 -4.85 2.09 1.40
CA GLN A 62 -6.07 1.78 2.15
C GLN A 62 -6.76 3.06 2.67
N CYS A 63 -7.04 3.97 1.76
CA CYS A 63 -7.48 5.34 2.04
C CYS A 63 -8.79 5.41 2.83
N ASP A 64 -8.94 6.47 3.66
CA ASP A 64 -10.24 6.77 4.29
C ASP A 64 -11.23 7.31 3.26
N ASP A 65 -10.76 8.14 2.31
CA ASP A 65 -11.53 8.68 1.18
C ASP A 65 -11.00 8.11 -0.14
N PRO A 66 -11.38 6.86 -0.48
CA PRO A 66 -10.78 6.16 -1.60
C PRO A 66 -11.40 6.60 -2.95
N SER A 67 -10.69 7.40 -3.75
CA SER A 67 -11.08 7.79 -5.11
C SER A 67 -11.47 6.59 -5.99
N CYS A 68 -10.83 5.45 -5.75
CA CYS A 68 -11.11 4.22 -6.48
C CYS A 68 -12.48 3.60 -6.17
N VAL A 69 -13.05 3.87 -4.99
CA VAL A 69 -14.42 3.47 -4.64
C VAL A 69 -15.41 4.37 -5.37
N ALA A 70 -15.20 5.69 -5.31
CA ALA A 70 -16.04 6.66 -6.00
C ALA A 70 -16.09 6.43 -7.53
N ALA A 71 -14.97 5.96 -8.11
CA ALA A 71 -14.88 5.72 -9.55
C ALA A 71 -15.48 4.38 -10.01
N CYS A 72 -15.98 3.53 -9.10
CA CYS A 72 -16.47 2.20 -9.46
C CYS A 72 -17.95 2.23 -9.89
N PRO A 73 -18.29 2.04 -11.19
CA PRO A 73 -19.66 2.18 -11.66
C PRO A 73 -20.59 1.06 -11.17
N VAL A 74 -20.03 -0.09 -10.81
CA VAL A 74 -20.77 -1.27 -10.33
C VAL A 74 -20.58 -1.51 -8.83
N GLN A 75 -19.95 -0.57 -8.11
CA GLN A 75 -19.70 -0.65 -6.67
C GLN A 75 -18.97 -1.94 -6.22
N ALA A 76 -18.22 -2.55 -7.13
CA ALA A 76 -17.41 -3.73 -6.83
C ALA A 76 -16.23 -3.39 -5.91
N THR A 77 -15.69 -2.17 -5.98
CA THR A 77 -14.71 -1.67 -5.02
C THR A 77 -15.44 -0.90 -3.94
N TYR A 78 -15.26 -1.29 -2.68
CA TYR A 78 -15.94 -0.67 -1.53
C TYR A 78 -15.03 -0.65 -0.30
N LYS A 79 -15.44 0.10 0.71
CA LYS A 79 -14.79 0.16 2.02
C LYS A 79 -15.61 -0.64 3.02
N GLN A 80 -14.96 -1.55 3.73
CA GLN A 80 -15.56 -2.35 4.79
C GLN A 80 -15.65 -1.54 6.09
N GLU A 81 -16.42 -2.04 7.07
CA GLU A 81 -16.57 -1.43 8.38
C GLU A 81 -15.25 -1.37 9.17
N ASP A 82 -14.34 -2.33 8.94
CA ASP A 82 -12.99 -2.37 9.52
C ASP A 82 -12.00 -1.43 8.80
N GLY A 83 -12.48 -0.62 7.87
CA GLY A 83 -11.71 0.36 7.13
C GLY A 83 -10.98 -0.18 5.91
N LEU A 84 -10.99 -1.49 5.65
CA LEU A 84 -10.34 -2.05 4.47
C LEU A 84 -11.08 -1.65 3.18
N VAL A 85 -10.31 -1.22 2.20
CA VAL A 85 -10.82 -1.04 0.83
C VAL A 85 -10.57 -2.34 0.08
N VAL A 86 -11.62 -3.00 -0.35
CA VAL A 86 -11.59 -4.32 -0.99
C VAL A 86 -12.27 -4.30 -2.37
N ILE A 87 -12.21 -5.42 -3.06
CA ILE A 87 -12.86 -5.62 -4.36
C ILE A 87 -13.70 -6.90 -4.28
N ASP A 88 -14.99 -6.78 -4.56
CA ASP A 88 -15.86 -7.92 -4.78
C ASP A 88 -15.56 -8.52 -6.17
N PRO A 89 -15.02 -9.72 -6.25
CA PRO A 89 -14.63 -10.30 -7.53
C PRO A 89 -15.84 -10.71 -8.41
N VAL A 90 -17.00 -10.92 -7.80
CA VAL A 90 -18.23 -11.29 -8.52
C VAL A 90 -18.84 -10.08 -9.22
N LYS A 91 -18.82 -8.91 -8.55
CA LYS A 91 -19.36 -7.67 -9.11
C LYS A 91 -18.40 -6.99 -10.08
N CYS A 92 -17.09 -7.26 -9.98
CA CYS A 92 -16.07 -6.54 -10.75
C CYS A 92 -16.12 -6.91 -12.23
N ILE A 93 -16.43 -5.94 -13.08
CA ILE A 93 -16.45 -6.08 -14.54
C ILE A 93 -15.09 -5.81 -15.22
N GLY A 94 -14.03 -5.52 -14.46
CA GLY A 94 -12.69 -5.28 -14.99
C GLY A 94 -12.51 -4.03 -15.84
N CYS A 95 -13.39 -3.02 -15.73
CA CYS A 95 -13.37 -1.81 -16.57
C CYS A 95 -12.11 -0.94 -16.42
N GLY A 96 -11.37 -1.05 -15.29
CA GLY A 96 -10.14 -0.29 -15.06
C GLY A 96 -10.33 1.13 -14.48
N ASN A 97 -11.55 1.66 -14.32
CA ASN A 97 -11.76 3.02 -13.79
C ASN A 97 -11.08 3.25 -12.45
N CYS A 98 -11.13 2.27 -11.54
CA CYS A 98 -10.45 2.33 -10.25
C CYS A 98 -8.92 2.28 -10.35
N VAL A 99 -8.35 1.73 -11.43
CA VAL A 99 -6.90 1.74 -11.70
C VAL A 99 -6.48 3.16 -12.07
N THR A 100 -7.21 3.79 -12.99
CA THR A 100 -6.95 5.17 -13.42
C THR A 100 -7.16 6.18 -12.29
N ALA A 101 -8.21 6.02 -11.48
CA ALA A 101 -8.55 6.92 -10.39
C ALA A 101 -7.60 6.84 -9.19
N CYS A 102 -6.73 5.82 -9.10
CA CYS A 102 -5.81 5.68 -7.98
C CYS A 102 -4.61 6.63 -8.12
N PRO A 103 -4.44 7.65 -7.26
CA PRO A 103 -3.32 8.57 -7.37
C PRO A 103 -1.97 7.91 -7.05
N TYR A 104 -1.99 6.80 -6.31
CA TYR A 104 -0.79 6.04 -5.92
C TYR A 104 -0.41 4.95 -6.93
N LYS A 105 -1.17 4.77 -8.01
CA LYS A 105 -0.96 3.70 -9.00
C LYS A 105 -0.84 2.29 -8.38
N ALA A 106 -1.55 2.06 -7.28
CA ALA A 106 -1.48 0.85 -6.47
C ALA A 106 -2.47 -0.25 -6.91
N ARG A 107 -3.05 -0.10 -8.09
CA ARG A 107 -4.00 -1.04 -8.67
C ARG A 107 -3.56 -1.46 -10.06
N TYR A 108 -3.94 -2.67 -10.42
CA TYR A 108 -3.71 -3.20 -11.76
C TYR A 108 -4.92 -4.02 -12.21
N ARG A 109 -4.98 -4.34 -13.49
CA ARG A 109 -5.94 -5.28 -14.03
C ARG A 109 -5.29 -6.68 -14.04
N ASN A 110 -5.84 -7.59 -13.28
CA ASN A 110 -5.33 -8.96 -13.19
C ASN A 110 -5.66 -9.70 -14.49
N PRO A 111 -4.67 -10.14 -15.29
CA PRO A 111 -4.90 -10.72 -16.60
C PRO A 111 -5.59 -12.11 -16.52
N ALA A 112 -5.29 -12.88 -15.47
CA ALA A 112 -5.89 -14.22 -15.30
C ALA A 112 -7.35 -14.13 -14.85
N LYS A 113 -7.65 -13.25 -13.91
CA LYS A 113 -9.00 -13.06 -13.34
C LYS A 113 -9.86 -12.07 -14.13
N ARG A 114 -9.26 -11.26 -15.00
CA ARG A 114 -9.91 -10.17 -15.78
C ARG A 114 -10.63 -9.11 -14.95
N ILE A 115 -10.29 -8.99 -13.67
CA ILE A 115 -10.82 -8.00 -12.74
C ILE A 115 -9.70 -7.08 -12.24
N ALA A 116 -10.07 -5.98 -11.56
CA ALA A 116 -9.08 -5.16 -10.86
C ALA A 116 -8.50 -5.93 -9.66
N ASP A 117 -7.23 -5.64 -9.33
CA ASP A 117 -6.54 -6.24 -8.20
C ASP A 117 -5.64 -5.22 -7.50
N LYS A 118 -5.36 -5.43 -6.20
CA LYS A 118 -4.55 -4.58 -5.34
C LYS A 118 -4.25 -5.23 -3.99
N CYS A 119 -3.39 -4.61 -3.18
CA CYS A 119 -3.22 -4.98 -1.78
C CYS A 119 -4.51 -4.74 -0.97
N ASP A 120 -4.96 -5.77 -0.26
CA ASP A 120 -6.11 -5.80 0.65
C ASP A 120 -5.70 -6.01 2.12
N PHE A 121 -4.42 -5.74 2.45
CA PHE A 121 -3.79 -6.06 3.73
C PHE A 121 -3.83 -7.56 4.07
N CYS A 122 -3.92 -8.42 3.05
CA CYS A 122 -4.09 -9.87 3.21
C CYS A 122 -5.35 -10.21 4.03
N GLU A 123 -6.52 -9.72 3.59
CA GLU A 123 -7.80 -9.87 4.26
C GLU A 123 -8.06 -11.30 4.75
N ASP A 124 -7.74 -12.32 3.94
CA ASP A 124 -7.90 -13.73 4.32
C ASP A 124 -7.01 -14.14 5.49
N ARG A 125 -5.82 -13.52 5.64
CA ARG A 125 -4.97 -13.74 6.81
C ARG A 125 -5.56 -13.07 8.04
N LEU A 126 -6.07 -11.84 7.90
CA LEU A 126 -6.71 -11.11 9.00
C LEU A 126 -7.93 -11.84 9.54
N LYS A 127 -8.77 -12.42 8.69
CA LYS A 127 -9.89 -13.29 9.09
C LYS A 127 -9.46 -14.49 9.92
N ARG A 128 -8.22 -14.96 9.73
CA ARG A 128 -7.60 -16.05 10.49
C ARG A 128 -6.76 -15.57 11.69
N GLY A 129 -6.87 -14.29 12.08
CA GLY A 129 -6.10 -13.69 13.17
C GLY A 129 -4.61 -13.55 12.90
N LYS A 130 -4.18 -13.56 11.64
CA LYS A 130 -2.77 -13.46 11.24
C LYS A 130 -2.46 -12.10 10.62
N GLU A 131 -1.28 -11.56 10.88
CA GLU A 131 -0.80 -10.34 10.25
C GLU A 131 -0.52 -10.53 8.74
N PRO A 132 -0.50 -9.43 7.95
CA PRO A 132 -0.16 -9.48 6.53
C PRO A 132 1.20 -10.14 6.26
N ALA A 133 1.28 -10.90 5.17
CA ALA A 133 2.50 -11.66 4.81
C ALA A 133 3.75 -10.78 4.71
N CYS A 134 3.61 -9.57 4.12
CA CYS A 134 4.72 -8.63 3.97
C CYS A 134 5.22 -8.03 5.31
N VAL A 135 4.42 -8.07 6.36
CA VAL A 135 4.80 -7.65 7.72
C VAL A 135 5.58 -8.75 8.40
N VAL A 136 5.01 -9.97 8.43
CA VAL A 136 5.62 -11.12 9.11
C VAL A 136 6.98 -11.49 8.52
N THR A 137 7.09 -11.42 7.21
CA THR A 137 8.31 -11.83 6.48
C THR A 137 9.45 -10.81 6.55
N CYS A 138 9.20 -9.56 7.00
CA CYS A 138 10.20 -8.51 6.99
C CYS A 138 11.31 -8.76 8.04
N PRO A 139 12.57 -9.04 7.63
CA PRO A 139 13.65 -9.37 8.57
C PRO A 139 14.03 -8.18 9.47
N THR A 140 13.94 -6.96 8.94
CA THR A 140 14.31 -5.73 9.66
C THR A 140 13.14 -5.08 10.39
N LYS A 141 11.93 -5.70 10.34
CA LYS A 141 10.71 -5.14 10.95
C LYS A 141 10.41 -3.70 10.50
N THR A 142 10.69 -3.41 9.24
CA THR A 142 10.41 -2.13 8.59
C THR A 142 8.91 -1.78 8.62
N ARG A 143 8.04 -2.81 8.60
CA ARG A 143 6.58 -2.67 8.57
C ARG A 143 5.98 -3.11 9.89
N VAL A 144 5.12 -2.29 10.48
CA VAL A 144 4.34 -2.63 11.67
C VAL A 144 2.87 -2.50 11.32
N PHE A 145 2.09 -3.53 11.54
CA PHE A 145 0.66 -3.58 11.28
C PHE A 145 -0.14 -3.60 12.57
N GLY A 146 -1.35 -3.07 12.56
CA GLY A 146 -2.27 -3.18 13.69
C GLY A 146 -3.55 -2.38 13.52
N ASP A 147 -4.37 -2.43 14.56
CA ASP A 147 -5.60 -1.66 14.69
C ASP A 147 -5.30 -0.32 15.36
N LEU A 148 -5.57 0.78 14.68
CA LEU A 148 -5.35 2.14 15.21
C LEU A 148 -6.35 2.48 16.33
N ASN A 149 -7.54 1.87 16.31
CA ASN A 149 -8.59 2.12 17.31
C ASN A 149 -8.43 1.27 18.58
N ASP A 150 -7.53 0.29 18.56
CA ASP A 150 -7.13 -0.44 19.77
C ASP A 150 -5.99 0.32 20.49
N PRO A 151 -6.24 0.87 21.71
CA PRO A 151 -5.24 1.63 22.46
C PRO A 151 -3.97 0.81 22.79
N GLU A 152 -4.13 -0.51 22.97
CA GLU A 152 -3.05 -1.43 23.32
C GLU A 152 -2.25 -1.86 22.09
N SER A 153 -2.74 -1.58 20.89
CA SER A 153 -2.03 -1.94 19.67
C SER A 153 -0.73 -1.15 19.54
N LYS A 154 0.30 -1.83 19.03
CA LYS A 154 1.61 -1.22 18.79
C LYS A 154 1.53 0.00 17.86
N VAL A 155 0.68 -0.05 16.84
CA VAL A 155 0.53 1.07 15.90
C VAL A 155 -0.12 2.28 16.57
N SER A 156 -1.13 2.08 17.44
CA SER A 156 -1.77 3.15 18.18
C SER A 156 -0.78 3.88 19.10
N GLN A 157 0.05 3.11 19.81
CA GLN A 157 1.10 3.65 20.67
C GLN A 157 2.16 4.40 19.87
N MET A 158 2.58 3.86 18.71
CA MET A 158 3.56 4.52 17.84
C MET A 158 3.02 5.83 17.26
N VAL A 159 1.77 5.87 16.81
CA VAL A 159 1.16 7.11 16.27
C VAL A 159 1.10 8.22 17.33
N LYS A 160 0.96 7.88 18.62
CA LYS A 160 0.95 8.85 19.71
C LYS A 160 2.36 9.37 20.07
N LYS A 161 3.38 8.54 19.93
CA LYS A 161 4.75 8.84 20.39
C LYS A 161 5.63 9.41 19.28
N GLU A 162 5.43 8.99 18.05
CA GLU A 162 6.34 9.24 16.93
C GLU A 162 5.80 10.34 16.00
N LYS A 163 6.71 11.07 15.38
CA LYS A 163 6.36 12.00 14.31
C LYS A 163 6.19 11.22 13.00
N LEU A 164 4.95 10.87 12.71
CA LEU A 164 4.59 10.11 11.51
C LEU A 164 3.92 11.02 10.47
N LEU A 165 4.11 10.68 9.21
CA LEU A 165 3.50 11.37 8.07
C LEU A 165 2.66 10.41 7.25
N ARG A 166 1.61 10.94 6.63
CA ARG A 166 0.83 10.27 5.58
C ARG A 166 1.23 10.86 4.24
N ILE A 167 1.53 10.01 3.28
CA ILE A 167 1.84 10.44 1.92
C ILE A 167 0.53 10.69 1.19
N ALA A 168 0.05 11.93 1.21
CA ALA A 168 -1.12 12.33 0.44
C ALA A 168 -0.71 12.70 -0.99
N ALA A 169 -1.56 12.37 -1.97
CA ALA A 169 -1.36 12.84 -3.33
C ALA A 169 -1.57 14.36 -3.40
N PRO A 170 -0.78 15.12 -4.18
CA PRO A 170 -0.73 16.59 -4.15
C PRO A 170 -2.09 17.29 -4.39
N HIS A 171 -2.99 16.66 -5.15
CA HIS A 171 -4.25 17.27 -5.55
C HIS A 171 -5.51 16.58 -4.98
N ILE A 172 -5.33 15.49 -4.22
CA ILE A 172 -6.43 14.68 -3.71
C ILE A 172 -6.09 14.20 -2.30
N ASN A 173 -6.75 14.77 -1.31
CA ASN A 173 -6.58 14.28 0.07
C ASN A 173 -7.40 13.00 0.28
N THR A 174 -6.81 11.85 -0.02
CA THR A 174 -7.45 10.54 0.13
C THR A 174 -7.36 9.99 1.56
N ARG A 175 -6.72 10.70 2.48
CA ARG A 175 -6.44 10.29 3.87
C ARG A 175 -5.88 8.85 3.94
N PRO A 176 -4.61 8.63 3.51
CA PRO A 176 -3.98 7.31 3.49
C PRO A 176 -3.88 6.68 4.88
N ASN A 177 -3.95 5.35 4.99
CA ASN A 177 -3.75 4.58 6.21
C ASN A 177 -2.39 3.85 6.25
N ILE A 178 -1.45 4.29 5.43
CA ILE A 178 -0.04 3.99 5.57
C ILE A 178 0.66 5.21 6.14
N TYR A 179 1.39 5.00 7.23
CA TYR A 179 2.16 6.03 7.92
C TYR A 179 3.65 5.78 7.73
N TYR A 180 4.42 6.85 7.61
CA TYR A 180 5.87 6.82 7.47
C TYR A 180 6.53 7.64 8.56
N PHE A 181 7.67 7.19 9.08
CA PHE A 181 8.46 7.98 10.03
C PHE A 181 8.96 9.27 9.37
N LYS A 182 8.82 10.40 10.10
CA LYS A 182 9.40 11.68 9.71
C LYS A 182 10.90 11.68 10.00
N GLY A 183 11.72 12.12 9.06
CA GLY A 183 13.17 12.25 9.25
C GLY A 183 14.03 11.38 8.35
N THR A 184 13.41 10.54 7.53
CA THR A 184 14.06 10.01 6.36
C THR A 184 13.85 10.99 5.19
N ARG A 185 14.83 11.14 4.32
CA ARG A 185 14.76 11.96 3.08
C ARG A 185 13.56 11.59 2.21
N LEU A 186 13.07 10.36 2.39
CA LEU A 186 11.83 9.81 1.84
C LEU A 186 10.61 10.70 2.03
N LEU A 187 10.50 11.35 3.19
CA LEU A 187 9.27 12.05 3.56
C LEU A 187 9.20 13.45 2.96
N ASP A 188 10.33 14.09 2.78
CA ASP A 188 10.40 15.35 2.04
C ASP A 188 10.12 15.13 0.56
N TRP A 189 10.37 13.92 0.06
CA TRP A 189 10.13 13.49 -1.31
C TRP A 189 8.74 12.90 -1.55
N ALA A 190 8.10 12.40 -0.50
CA ALA A 190 6.78 11.78 -0.55
C ALA A 190 5.64 12.76 -0.85
N VAL A 191 5.93 14.04 -0.82
CA VAL A 191 5.02 15.10 -1.28
C VAL A 191 5.09 15.26 -2.80
N ALA A 192 6.12 14.73 -3.45
CA ALA A 192 6.23 14.70 -4.91
C ALA A 192 5.40 13.54 -5.50
N PRO A 193 4.78 13.71 -6.67
CA PRO A 193 4.10 12.62 -7.35
C PRO A 193 5.07 11.46 -7.55
N MET A 194 4.63 10.24 -7.25
CA MET A 194 5.41 9.04 -7.55
C MET A 194 5.77 9.09 -9.05
N LEU A 195 7.04 9.40 -9.33
CA LEU A 195 7.52 9.45 -10.71
C LEU A 195 7.49 8.02 -11.28
N PRO A 196 6.86 7.81 -12.44
CA PRO A 196 6.74 6.48 -13.06
C PRO A 196 8.08 5.77 -13.29
N GLY A 197 9.22 6.48 -13.22
CA GLY A 197 10.55 5.95 -13.43
C GLY A 197 11.23 5.32 -12.21
N ASN A 198 10.70 5.48 -10.99
CA ASN A 198 11.33 5.00 -9.75
C ASN A 198 10.74 3.69 -9.22
N VAL A 199 9.74 3.15 -9.88
CA VAL A 199 9.30 1.79 -9.66
C VAL A 199 10.16 0.91 -10.54
N HIS A 200 10.94 -0.01 -9.96
CA HIS A 200 11.61 -1.08 -10.73
C HIS A 200 10.57 -2.05 -11.30
N MET A 201 9.59 -1.50 -11.98
CA MET A 201 8.68 -2.23 -12.85
C MET A 201 8.94 -1.76 -14.28
N PRO A 202 9.12 -2.65 -15.24
CA PRO A 202 9.27 -2.28 -16.65
C PRO A 202 8.12 -1.37 -17.06
N ARG A 203 8.40 -0.30 -17.81
CA ARG A 203 7.38 0.66 -18.32
C ARG A 203 6.23 -0.01 -19.08
N GLU A 204 6.48 -1.19 -19.61
CA GLU A 204 5.53 -2.03 -20.32
C GLU A 204 4.32 -2.45 -19.48
N PHE A 205 4.47 -2.55 -18.16
CA PHE A 205 3.39 -2.92 -17.24
C PHE A 205 2.34 -1.81 -17.02
N TRP A 206 2.63 -0.59 -17.45
CA TRP A 206 1.72 0.55 -17.35
C TRP A 206 0.96 0.81 -18.63
N LYS A 207 1.29 0.10 -19.71
CA LYS A 207 0.52 0.16 -20.94
C LYS A 207 -0.78 -0.62 -20.74
N THR A 208 -1.87 0.12 -20.64
CA THR A 208 -3.22 -0.42 -20.82
C THR A 208 -3.35 -0.86 -22.27
N ASN A 209 -3.40 -2.15 -22.52
CA ASN A 209 -4.04 -2.68 -23.73
C ASN A 209 -5.53 -2.81 -23.45
#